data_97840620b361fca1616d6bdc7846a5d1
#
_entry.id   97840620b361fca1616d6bdc7846a5d1
#
_cell.length_a   1.000
_cell.length_b   1.000
_cell.length_c   1.000
_cell.angle_alpha   90.00
_cell.angle_beta   90.00
_cell.angle_gamma   90.00
#
_symmetry.space_group_name_H-M   'P 1'
#
loop_
_entity.id
_entity.type
_entity.pdbx_description
1 polymer ?
#
loop_
_entity_poly.entity_id
_entity_poly.type
_entity_poly.pdbx_seq_one_letter_code
_entity_poly.pdbx_strand_id
1 'polypeptide(L)'
;MESTHSPVEPMSDDHPLMYVGATQPIGDEATPSSLDPISLGFMCGLEIHQQLATGKLHSRMPSRLFEMGIDEIPDSWNRQSRRLRAAQGEGGRVDVAARFEAQRNRSFVYVQSPNSGLIELDEAPPLRHDSKAVDTALTISAMMGAKPVPFLQAMRKTVVDGSNTSGFQRTTLIATDGSIQTEDGDVGVDVICLEEDSARKLDTQSSDNGEVVIYTLDRLGVPLVEIATAPDVQTPEHAKQTALALGTMLRDTRMVRRGLGSIRQDLNVSIACGDRVEIK
;
A
#
# COMPACT_ATOMS: atom_id res chain seq x y z
N MET A 1 13.21 15.35 33.20
CA MET A 1 12.70 16.35 32.25
C MET A 1 11.30 15.92 31.93
N GLU A 2 10.34 16.50 32.59
CA GLU A 2 8.90 16.26 32.36
C GLU A 2 8.49 17.02 31.11
N SER A 3 7.94 16.31 30.14
CA SER A 3 7.35 16.92 28.96
C SER A 3 6.01 17.54 29.37
N THR A 4 5.98 18.87 29.46
CA THR A 4 4.74 19.63 29.61
C THR A 4 3.96 19.54 28.29
N HIS A 5 3.01 18.62 28.22
CA HIS A 5 1.94 18.72 27.24
C HIS A 5 1.06 19.89 27.69
N SER A 6 1.04 20.96 26.91
CA SER A 6 0.04 21.99 27.06
C SER A 6 -1.33 21.36 26.77
N PRO A 7 -2.34 21.56 27.62
CA PRO A 7 -3.68 21.11 27.32
C PRO A 7 -4.17 21.81 26.05
N VAL A 8 -4.69 21.04 25.09
CA VAL A 8 -5.39 21.58 23.94
C VAL A 8 -6.62 22.33 24.48
N GLU A 9 -6.71 23.63 24.25
CA GLU A 9 -7.88 24.40 24.63
C GLU A 9 -9.11 23.78 23.93
N PRO A 10 -10.23 23.61 24.66
CA PRO A 10 -11.46 23.14 24.06
C PRO A 10 -11.90 24.13 22.97
N MET A 11 -12.21 23.63 21.78
CA MET A 11 -12.74 24.44 20.69
C MET A 11 -14.02 25.14 21.15
N SER A 12 -14.20 26.42 20.75
CA SER A 12 -15.39 27.17 21.08
C SER A 12 -16.64 26.53 20.44
N ASP A 13 -17.76 26.58 21.14
CA ASP A 13 -19.05 26.04 20.68
C ASP A 13 -19.54 26.63 19.33
N ASP A 14 -18.96 27.74 18.89
CA ASP A 14 -19.29 28.42 17.65
C ASP A 14 -18.35 28.00 16.45
N HIS A 15 -17.47 27.03 16.62
CA HIS A 15 -16.61 26.61 15.52
C HIS A 15 -17.43 25.80 14.50
N PRO A 16 -17.45 26.20 13.20
CA PRO A 16 -18.30 25.55 12.19
C PRO A 16 -18.09 24.04 12.06
N LEU A 17 -16.99 23.52 12.57
CA LEU A 17 -16.65 22.09 12.55
C LEU A 17 -17.08 21.32 13.81
N MET A 18 -17.53 21.99 14.88
CA MET A 18 -18.12 21.32 16.05
C MET A 18 -19.40 20.56 15.70
N TYR A 19 -20.09 20.96 14.63
CA TYR A 19 -21.31 20.30 14.16
C TYR A 19 -21.05 19.11 13.23
N VAL A 20 -19.83 18.91 12.77
CA VAL A 20 -19.48 17.87 11.78
C VAL A 20 -18.80 16.65 12.42
N GLY A 21 -18.91 16.41 13.68
CA GLY A 21 -18.19 15.23 14.06
C GLY A 21 -18.32 14.63 15.45
N ALA A 22 -18.83 15.32 16.44
CA ALA A 22 -18.74 14.77 17.80
C ALA A 22 -20.07 14.28 18.38
N THR A 23 -21.23 14.68 17.88
CA THR A 23 -22.53 14.39 18.50
C THR A 23 -23.60 13.91 17.54
N GLN A 24 -23.36 13.88 16.23
CA GLN A 24 -24.35 13.35 15.27
C GLN A 24 -23.66 12.44 14.25
N PRO A 25 -24.33 11.37 13.79
CA PRO A 25 -23.81 10.54 12.71
C PRO A 25 -23.58 11.42 11.47
N ILE A 26 -22.36 11.42 10.97
CA ILE A 26 -22.04 12.02 9.67
C ILE A 26 -22.98 11.37 8.66
N GLY A 27 -23.96 12.10 8.14
CA GLY A 27 -24.83 11.58 7.09
C GLY A 27 -26.24 12.13 7.05
N ASP A 28 -26.84 12.53 8.18
CA ASP A 28 -28.26 12.87 8.19
C ASP A 28 -28.55 14.38 8.00
N GLU A 29 -27.60 15.28 8.22
CA GLU A 29 -27.83 16.73 8.09
C GLU A 29 -26.82 17.48 7.23
N ALA A 30 -25.62 16.92 6.96
CA ALA A 30 -24.65 17.55 6.09
C ALA A 30 -24.96 17.25 4.63
N THR A 31 -25.53 18.18 3.91
CA THR A 31 -25.62 18.09 2.45
C THR A 31 -24.24 18.37 1.83
N PRO A 32 -23.87 17.74 0.69
CA PRO A 32 -22.61 18.02 -0.01
C PRO A 32 -22.37 19.51 -0.26
N SER A 33 -23.44 20.31 -0.41
CA SER A 33 -23.38 21.76 -0.61
C SER A 33 -23.06 22.55 0.67
N SER A 34 -23.10 21.94 1.87
CA SER A 34 -22.74 22.58 3.14
C SER A 34 -21.29 22.35 3.54
N LEU A 35 -20.57 21.48 2.82
CA LEU A 35 -19.18 21.13 3.07
C LEU A 35 -18.29 21.79 2.00
N ASP A 36 -17.87 23.02 2.23
CA ASP A 36 -16.90 23.69 1.37
C ASP A 36 -15.47 23.23 1.71
N PRO A 37 -14.78 22.53 0.81
CA PRO A 37 -13.45 21.99 1.09
C PRO A 37 -12.42 23.07 1.48
N ILE A 38 -12.51 24.24 0.88
CA ILE A 38 -11.57 25.34 1.13
C ILE A 38 -11.74 25.90 2.54
N SER A 39 -12.98 26.16 2.96
CA SER A 39 -13.27 26.63 4.33
C SER A 39 -12.94 25.60 5.39
N LEU A 40 -13.01 24.31 5.04
CA LEU A 40 -12.61 23.21 5.93
C LEU A 40 -11.09 23.04 6.03
N GLY A 41 -10.31 23.71 5.19
CA GLY A 41 -8.87 23.46 5.05
C GLY A 41 -8.58 22.03 4.60
N PHE A 42 -9.37 21.55 3.63
CA PHE A 42 -9.21 20.20 3.08
C PHE A 42 -7.84 20.02 2.43
N MET A 43 -7.18 18.93 2.76
CA MET A 43 -5.94 18.50 2.15
C MET A 43 -6.05 17.03 1.82
N CYS A 44 -5.56 16.64 0.65
CA CYS A 44 -5.53 15.24 0.26
C CYS A 44 -4.22 14.91 -0.46
N GLY A 45 -3.62 13.79 -0.09
CA GLY A 45 -2.55 13.13 -0.83
C GLY A 45 -3.05 11.80 -1.38
N LEU A 46 -2.51 11.38 -2.52
CA LEU A 46 -2.81 10.11 -3.16
C LEU A 46 -1.63 9.16 -2.98
N GLU A 47 -1.94 7.90 -2.69
CA GLU A 47 -0.97 6.80 -2.72
C GLU A 47 -1.44 5.78 -3.74
N ILE A 48 -0.66 5.56 -4.78
CA ILE A 48 -1.01 4.68 -5.90
C ILE A 48 -0.03 3.52 -5.96
N HIS A 49 -0.56 2.30 -5.98
CA HIS A 49 0.20 1.07 -6.21
C HIS A 49 -0.21 0.48 -7.55
N GLN A 50 0.69 0.46 -8.52
CA GLN A 50 0.46 -0.08 -9.84
C GLN A 50 1.38 -1.26 -10.13
N GLN A 51 0.79 -2.42 -10.47
CA GLN A 51 1.57 -3.58 -10.92
C GLN A 51 2.25 -3.32 -12.26
N LEU A 52 3.52 -3.72 -12.36
CA LEU A 52 4.30 -3.64 -13.60
C LEU A 52 4.15 -4.92 -14.45
N ALA A 53 4.22 -4.76 -15.76
CA ALA A 53 4.15 -5.87 -16.73
C ALA A 53 5.55 -6.46 -17.01
N THR A 54 6.29 -6.77 -15.95
CA THR A 54 7.67 -7.29 -15.99
C THR A 54 7.77 -8.67 -15.33
N GLY A 55 8.97 -9.20 -15.14
CA GLY A 55 9.21 -10.36 -14.28
C GLY A 55 8.93 -10.06 -12.82
N LYS A 56 9.04 -11.05 -11.94
CA LYS A 56 8.99 -10.83 -10.48
C LYS A 56 10.22 -10.06 -10.02
N LEU A 57 10.06 -9.21 -9.00
CA LEU A 57 11.08 -8.23 -8.61
C LEU A 57 12.39 -8.87 -8.14
N HIS A 58 12.31 -9.88 -7.29
CA HIS A 58 13.47 -10.54 -6.67
C HIS A 58 13.54 -12.05 -6.93
N SER A 59 12.81 -12.54 -7.94
CA SER A 59 12.75 -13.92 -8.33
C SER A 59 12.84 -14.04 -9.86
N ARG A 60 13.10 -15.24 -10.37
CA ARG A 60 13.04 -15.52 -11.83
C ARG A 60 11.82 -16.35 -12.20
N MET A 61 10.90 -16.53 -11.24
CA MET A 61 9.64 -17.19 -11.53
C MET A 61 8.77 -16.30 -12.42
N PRO A 62 7.92 -16.90 -13.27
CA PRO A 62 6.98 -16.13 -14.09
C PRO A 62 6.07 -15.26 -13.24
N SER A 63 5.75 -14.07 -13.70
CA SER A 63 4.87 -13.12 -13.00
C SER A 63 3.38 -13.23 -13.40
N ARG A 64 2.99 -14.36 -14.04
CA ARG A 64 1.60 -14.61 -14.42
C ARG A 64 0.75 -14.79 -13.17
N LEU A 65 -0.45 -14.20 -13.14
CA LEU A 65 -1.43 -14.40 -12.09
C LEU A 65 -2.42 -15.50 -12.48
N PHE A 66 -2.81 -16.32 -11.50
CA PHE A 66 -3.88 -17.28 -11.62
C PHE A 66 -5.09 -16.72 -10.88
N GLU A 67 -6.10 -16.28 -11.58
CA GLU A 67 -7.33 -15.69 -11.02
C GLU A 67 -8.30 -16.77 -10.50
N MET A 68 -7.78 -17.75 -9.78
CA MET A 68 -8.53 -18.91 -9.28
C MET A 68 -9.08 -18.66 -7.88
N GLY A 69 -10.30 -19.10 -7.61
CA GLY A 69 -10.86 -19.22 -6.26
C GLY A 69 -10.29 -20.41 -5.50
N ILE A 70 -10.59 -20.53 -4.20
CA ILE A 70 -10.08 -21.61 -3.36
C ILE A 70 -10.48 -23.00 -3.88
N ASP A 71 -11.69 -23.15 -4.41
CA ASP A 71 -12.24 -24.40 -4.91
C ASP A 71 -11.67 -24.79 -6.29
N GLU A 72 -11.00 -23.86 -6.97
CA GLU A 72 -10.39 -24.10 -8.28
C GLU A 72 -8.90 -24.46 -8.18
N ILE A 73 -8.32 -24.37 -6.97
CA ILE A 73 -6.91 -24.66 -6.74
C ILE A 73 -6.68 -26.18 -6.86
N PRO A 74 -5.82 -26.63 -7.80
CA PRO A 74 -5.52 -28.04 -7.94
C PRO A 74 -4.93 -28.67 -6.65
N ASP A 75 -5.37 -29.87 -6.31
CA ASP A 75 -4.84 -30.62 -5.15
C ASP A 75 -3.34 -30.93 -5.29
N SER A 76 -2.83 -30.94 -6.52
CA SER A 76 -1.40 -31.17 -6.81
C SER A 76 -0.51 -29.98 -6.43
N TRP A 77 -1.08 -28.81 -6.14
CA TRP A 77 -0.29 -27.67 -5.69
C TRP A 77 0.10 -27.84 -4.24
N ASN A 78 1.40 -27.65 -3.98
CA ASN A 78 1.94 -27.79 -2.63
C ASN A 78 1.33 -26.75 -1.67
N ARG A 79 1.05 -27.16 -0.44
CA ARG A 79 0.49 -26.30 0.62
C ARG A 79 1.39 -26.37 1.84
N GLN A 80 1.85 -25.23 2.31
CA GLN A 80 2.70 -25.13 3.51
C GLN A 80 1.99 -24.32 4.59
N SER A 81 1.92 -24.89 5.80
CA SER A 81 1.35 -24.20 6.97
C SER A 81 2.46 -23.56 7.80
N ARG A 82 2.24 -22.30 8.18
CA ARG A 82 3.15 -21.54 9.05
C ARG A 82 2.37 -20.77 10.12
N ARG A 83 3.06 -20.49 11.22
CA ARG A 83 2.57 -19.60 12.27
C ARG A 83 3.52 -18.43 12.40
N LEU A 84 2.96 -17.23 12.59
CA LEU A 84 3.77 -16.04 12.87
C LEU A 84 4.50 -16.24 14.20
N ARG A 85 5.82 -16.01 14.17
CA ARG A 85 6.64 -15.86 15.37
C ARG A 85 7.06 -14.41 15.46
N ALA A 86 6.50 -13.71 16.44
CA ALA A 86 6.90 -12.34 16.72
C ALA A 86 8.38 -12.33 17.17
N ALA A 87 9.27 -11.92 16.27
CA ALA A 87 10.70 -11.85 16.55
C ALA A 87 11.03 -10.55 17.30
N GLN A 88 12.06 -10.60 18.16
CA GLN A 88 12.64 -9.40 18.75
C GLN A 88 13.51 -8.70 17.72
N GLY A 89 13.33 -7.38 17.57
CA GLY A 89 14.25 -6.55 16.82
C GLY A 89 15.60 -6.37 17.52
N GLU A 90 16.54 -5.70 16.88
CA GLU A 90 17.90 -5.45 17.40
C GLU A 90 17.90 -4.77 18.78
N GLY A 91 16.90 -3.96 19.09
CA GLY A 91 16.71 -3.32 20.41
C GLY A 91 16.04 -4.20 21.46
N GLY A 92 15.88 -5.51 21.23
CA GLY A 92 15.24 -6.45 22.17
C GLY A 92 13.72 -6.26 22.33
N ARG A 93 13.10 -5.38 21.53
CA ARG A 93 11.67 -5.11 21.56
C ARG A 93 10.97 -5.86 20.44
N VAL A 94 9.80 -6.42 20.75
CA VAL A 94 8.90 -6.98 19.74
C VAL A 94 8.02 -5.86 19.21
N ASP A 95 7.87 -5.80 17.89
CA ASP A 95 6.94 -4.88 17.24
C ASP A 95 5.53 -5.04 17.83
N VAL A 96 4.83 -3.91 18.06
CA VAL A 96 3.53 -3.90 18.72
C VAL A 96 2.49 -4.62 17.88
N ALA A 97 2.46 -4.40 16.56
CA ALA A 97 1.53 -5.05 15.65
C ALA A 97 1.81 -6.56 15.55
N ALA A 98 3.09 -6.97 15.50
CA ALA A 98 3.49 -8.37 15.50
C ALA A 98 3.08 -9.08 16.79
N ARG A 99 3.18 -8.41 17.94
CA ARG A 99 2.73 -8.94 19.23
C ARG A 99 1.21 -9.10 19.28
N PHE A 100 0.48 -8.11 18.81
CA PHE A 100 -0.97 -8.14 18.73
C PHE A 100 -1.45 -9.25 17.80
N GLU A 101 -0.86 -9.38 16.61
CA GLU A 101 -1.21 -10.45 15.66
C GLU A 101 -0.89 -11.84 16.21
N ALA A 102 0.21 -12.02 16.94
CA ALA A 102 0.56 -13.29 17.58
C ALA A 102 -0.48 -13.74 18.62
N GLN A 103 -1.21 -12.81 19.25
CA GLN A 103 -2.29 -13.11 20.20
C GLN A 103 -3.58 -13.59 19.51
N ARG A 104 -3.75 -13.34 18.21
CA ARG A 104 -4.97 -13.72 17.46
C ARG A 104 -5.06 -15.22 17.16
N ASN A 105 -4.04 -16.00 17.54
CA ASN A 105 -3.98 -17.46 17.31
C ASN A 105 -4.27 -17.84 15.84
N ARG A 106 -3.62 -17.12 14.92
CA ARG A 106 -3.72 -17.37 13.48
C ARG A 106 -2.64 -18.30 12.97
N SER A 107 -3.00 -19.12 12.00
CA SER A 107 -2.06 -19.83 11.15
C SER A 107 -2.28 -19.46 9.69
N PHE A 108 -1.24 -19.59 8.90
CA PHE A 108 -1.23 -19.22 7.48
C PHE A 108 -0.93 -20.43 6.64
N VAL A 109 -1.74 -20.68 5.63
CA VAL A 109 -1.49 -21.73 4.64
C VAL A 109 -1.13 -21.07 3.32
N TYR A 110 0.06 -21.37 2.82
CA TYR A 110 0.57 -20.86 1.55
C TYR A 110 0.44 -21.93 0.48
N VAL A 111 -0.33 -21.59 -0.56
CA VAL A 111 -0.50 -22.41 -1.75
C VAL A 111 0.56 -22.01 -2.77
N GLN A 112 1.45 -22.95 -3.06
CA GLN A 112 2.54 -22.77 -4.01
C GLN A 112 2.07 -23.08 -5.43
N SER A 113 1.84 -22.04 -6.22
CA SER A 113 1.50 -22.15 -7.63
C SER A 113 2.73 -22.50 -8.50
N PRO A 114 2.56 -22.92 -9.76
CA PRO A 114 3.68 -23.24 -10.66
C PRO A 114 4.66 -22.07 -10.93
N ASN A 115 4.26 -20.83 -10.64
CA ASN A 115 5.09 -19.63 -10.74
C ASN A 115 5.57 -19.12 -9.38
N SER A 116 5.63 -19.99 -8.39
CA SER A 116 6.17 -19.70 -7.07
C SER A 116 7.31 -20.68 -6.76
N GLY A 117 8.45 -20.13 -6.37
CA GLY A 117 9.64 -20.90 -6.03
C GLY A 117 10.04 -20.74 -4.57
N LEU A 118 11.29 -21.08 -4.26
CA LEU A 118 11.84 -21.04 -2.90
C LEU A 118 11.95 -19.59 -2.38
N ILE A 119 12.10 -18.60 -3.26
CA ILE A 119 12.17 -17.19 -2.86
C ILE A 119 10.81 -16.73 -2.35
N GLU A 120 9.73 -17.07 -3.04
CA GLU A 120 8.37 -16.75 -2.61
C GLU A 120 7.98 -17.49 -1.32
N LEU A 121 8.62 -18.61 -1.03
CA LEU A 121 8.47 -19.34 0.24
C LEU A 121 9.39 -18.83 1.36
N ASP A 122 10.22 -17.82 1.10
CA ASP A 122 11.27 -17.37 2.02
C ASP A 122 12.26 -18.48 2.42
N GLU A 123 12.55 -19.39 1.49
CA GLU A 123 13.47 -20.54 1.67
C GLU A 123 14.76 -20.41 0.87
N ALA A 124 14.88 -19.30 0.10
CA ALA A 124 16.08 -18.93 -0.62
C ALA A 124 16.28 -17.41 -0.56
N PRO A 125 17.55 -16.93 -0.59
CA PRO A 125 17.82 -15.50 -0.61
C PRO A 125 17.27 -14.84 -1.88
N PRO A 126 16.79 -13.56 -1.77
CA PRO A 126 16.29 -12.82 -2.92
C PRO A 126 17.39 -12.55 -3.94
N LEU A 127 17.02 -12.48 -5.20
CA LEU A 127 17.90 -12.03 -6.27
C LEU A 127 17.92 -10.50 -6.36
N ARG A 128 18.81 -9.96 -7.19
CA ARG A 128 18.81 -8.53 -7.51
C ARG A 128 17.48 -8.16 -8.16
N HIS A 129 17.12 -6.88 -8.07
CA HIS A 129 15.93 -6.32 -8.72
C HIS A 129 15.85 -6.74 -10.18
N ASP A 130 14.66 -7.00 -10.67
CA ASP A 130 14.41 -7.17 -12.10
C ASP A 130 14.75 -5.85 -12.82
N SER A 131 15.64 -5.91 -13.80
CA SER A 131 16.13 -4.71 -14.49
C SER A 131 15.01 -3.97 -15.22
N LYS A 132 14.06 -4.71 -15.83
CA LYS A 132 12.93 -4.09 -16.52
C LYS A 132 11.99 -3.36 -15.55
N ALA A 133 11.82 -3.90 -14.34
CA ALA A 133 11.03 -3.22 -13.31
C ALA A 133 11.72 -1.91 -12.87
N VAL A 134 13.04 -1.93 -12.69
CA VAL A 134 13.80 -0.71 -12.36
C VAL A 134 13.73 0.30 -13.50
N ASP A 135 13.97 -0.13 -14.74
CA ASP A 135 13.90 0.75 -15.93
C ASP A 135 12.51 1.37 -16.08
N THR A 136 11.46 0.59 -15.80
CA THR A 136 10.07 1.11 -15.83
C THR A 136 9.85 2.16 -14.75
N ALA A 137 10.28 1.89 -13.50
CA ALA A 137 10.13 2.85 -12.42
C ALA A 137 10.93 4.14 -12.67
N LEU A 138 12.12 4.05 -13.23
CA LEU A 138 12.92 5.21 -13.65
C LEU A 138 12.26 5.99 -14.80
N THR A 139 11.64 5.29 -15.76
CA THR A 139 10.87 5.93 -16.82
C THR A 139 9.69 6.74 -16.26
N ILE A 140 8.93 6.13 -15.34
CA ILE A 140 7.83 6.81 -14.64
C ILE A 140 8.37 8.04 -13.88
N SER A 141 9.48 7.87 -13.17
CA SER A 141 10.13 8.98 -12.44
C SER A 141 10.53 10.13 -13.37
N ALA A 142 11.11 9.81 -14.53
CA ALA A 142 11.49 10.80 -15.52
C ALA A 142 10.27 11.54 -16.12
N MET A 143 9.15 10.85 -16.34
CA MET A 143 7.90 11.47 -16.82
C MET A 143 7.31 12.46 -15.81
N MET A 144 7.58 12.28 -14.52
CA MET A 144 7.17 13.18 -13.43
C MET A 144 8.24 14.21 -13.08
N GLY A 145 9.37 14.26 -13.80
CA GLY A 145 10.50 15.12 -13.47
C GLY A 145 11.12 14.84 -12.10
N ALA A 146 10.84 13.67 -11.52
CA ALA A 146 11.36 13.28 -10.21
C ALA A 146 12.88 13.02 -10.26
N LYS A 147 13.55 13.19 -9.12
CA LYS A 147 15.00 13.05 -8.97
C LYS A 147 15.35 11.62 -8.56
N PRO A 148 15.97 10.81 -9.43
CA PRO A 148 16.39 9.45 -9.05
C PRO A 148 17.42 9.48 -7.92
N VAL A 149 17.31 8.50 -7.00
CA VAL A 149 18.32 8.34 -5.94
C VAL A 149 19.61 7.72 -6.54
N PRO A 150 20.78 8.07 -6.02
CA PRO A 150 22.06 7.59 -6.56
C PRO A 150 22.33 6.12 -6.25
N PHE A 151 21.60 5.54 -5.31
CA PHE A 151 21.80 4.17 -4.84
C PHE A 151 20.47 3.50 -4.47
N LEU A 152 20.22 2.30 -5.00
CA LEU A 152 19.03 1.51 -4.74
C LEU A 152 19.28 0.55 -3.57
N GLN A 153 18.62 0.81 -2.45
CA GLN A 153 18.67 -0.02 -1.26
C GLN A 153 17.29 -0.64 -1.00
N ALA A 154 17.19 -1.96 -1.05
CA ALA A 154 15.98 -2.64 -0.62
C ALA A 154 15.82 -2.55 0.90
N MET A 155 14.73 -2.00 1.35
CA MET A 155 14.32 -1.88 2.74
C MET A 155 13.29 -2.95 3.08
N ARG A 156 13.05 -3.19 4.37
CA ARG A 156 12.05 -4.14 4.89
C ARG A 156 10.91 -3.38 5.55
N LYS A 157 9.76 -3.34 4.88
CA LYS A 157 8.51 -2.79 5.43
C LYS A 157 7.79 -3.94 6.15
N THR A 158 7.74 -3.93 7.48
CA THR A 158 7.15 -5.01 8.30
C THR A 158 5.71 -5.29 7.90
N VAL A 159 5.38 -6.58 7.69
CA VAL A 159 4.04 -7.07 7.37
C VAL A 159 3.71 -8.24 8.29
N VAL A 160 2.64 -8.11 9.08
CA VAL A 160 2.31 -9.07 10.16
C VAL A 160 1.07 -9.91 9.88
N ASP A 161 0.32 -9.62 8.83
CA ASP A 161 -0.93 -10.31 8.49
C ASP A 161 -0.76 -11.65 7.75
N GLY A 162 0.50 -12.04 7.51
CA GLY A 162 0.84 -13.28 6.80
C GLY A 162 0.88 -13.15 5.27
N SER A 163 0.51 -11.99 4.70
CA SER A 163 0.50 -11.81 3.25
C SER A 163 1.90 -11.81 2.60
N ASN A 164 2.95 -11.68 3.39
CA ASN A 164 4.34 -11.86 2.98
C ASN A 164 4.98 -12.98 3.80
N THR A 165 5.45 -14.02 3.16
CA THR A 165 6.04 -15.21 3.80
C THR A 165 7.27 -14.88 4.65
N SER A 166 8.02 -13.82 4.29
CA SER A 166 9.18 -13.32 5.03
C SER A 166 8.82 -12.45 6.25
N GLY A 167 7.53 -12.06 6.41
CA GLY A 167 7.10 -11.12 7.44
C GLY A 167 7.42 -9.65 7.14
N PHE A 168 7.86 -9.34 5.94
CA PHE A 168 8.10 -7.97 5.45
C PHE A 168 7.94 -7.89 3.94
N GLN A 169 7.63 -6.70 3.45
CA GLN A 169 7.62 -6.34 2.04
C GLN A 169 8.94 -5.63 1.70
N ARG A 170 9.61 -6.08 0.63
CA ARG A 170 10.81 -5.38 0.14
C ARG A 170 10.37 -4.16 -0.64
N THR A 171 10.84 -3.00 -0.20
CA THR A 171 10.52 -1.68 -0.76
C THR A 171 11.81 -0.95 -1.06
N THR A 172 11.94 -0.41 -2.26
CA THR A 172 13.14 0.31 -2.72
C THR A 172 12.75 1.70 -3.18
N LEU A 173 13.32 2.73 -2.58
CA LEU A 173 13.16 4.11 -3.05
C LEU A 173 13.86 4.25 -4.42
N ILE A 174 13.14 4.80 -5.40
CA ILE A 174 13.63 5.03 -6.76
C ILE A 174 13.89 6.51 -7.01
N ALA A 175 12.96 7.38 -6.65
CA ALA A 175 13.07 8.81 -6.88
C ALA A 175 12.25 9.63 -5.86
N THR A 176 12.55 10.92 -5.77
CA THR A 176 11.85 11.92 -4.96
C THR A 176 11.58 13.18 -5.76
N ASP A 177 10.83 14.10 -5.18
CA ASP A 177 10.66 15.48 -5.69
C ASP A 177 10.17 15.54 -7.15
N GLY A 178 9.14 14.77 -7.49
CA GLY A 178 8.43 14.85 -8.76
C GLY A 178 7.24 15.80 -8.71
N SER A 179 6.56 15.95 -9.86
CA SER A 179 5.34 16.76 -9.97
C SER A 179 4.38 16.19 -11.00
N ILE A 180 3.09 16.42 -10.78
CA ILE A 180 2.01 16.09 -11.70
C ILE A 180 1.24 17.36 -12.00
N GLN A 181 1.11 17.67 -13.28
CA GLN A 181 0.33 18.81 -13.73
C GLN A 181 -1.14 18.45 -13.86
N THR A 182 -2.01 19.27 -13.30
CA THR A 182 -3.47 19.17 -13.44
C THR A 182 -4.05 20.55 -13.82
N GLU A 183 -5.32 20.57 -14.18
CA GLU A 183 -6.00 21.83 -14.52
C GLU A 183 -6.15 22.75 -13.29
N ASP A 184 -6.31 22.15 -12.09
CA ASP A 184 -6.49 22.90 -10.83
C ASP A 184 -5.17 23.22 -10.12
N GLY A 185 -4.03 22.83 -10.70
CA GLY A 185 -2.68 23.11 -10.18
C GLY A 185 -1.76 21.92 -10.20
N ASP A 186 -0.50 22.18 -9.92
CA ASP A 186 0.53 21.13 -9.83
C ASP A 186 0.45 20.43 -8.47
N VAL A 187 0.59 19.10 -8.50
CA VAL A 187 0.64 18.24 -7.29
C VAL A 187 2.04 17.65 -7.19
N GLY A 188 2.71 17.89 -6.07
CA GLY A 188 4.02 17.32 -5.79
C GLY A 188 3.96 15.79 -5.66
N VAL A 189 5.04 15.12 -6.04
CA VAL A 189 5.26 13.69 -5.80
C VAL A 189 6.43 13.55 -4.85
N ASP A 190 6.15 13.15 -3.62
CA ASP A 190 7.17 13.07 -2.57
C ASP A 190 8.13 11.91 -2.82
N VAL A 191 7.57 10.73 -3.10
CA VAL A 191 8.37 9.52 -3.30
C VAL A 191 7.79 8.62 -4.40
N ILE A 192 8.70 7.95 -5.10
CA ILE A 192 8.41 6.85 -6.01
C ILE A 192 9.22 5.64 -5.54
N CYS A 193 8.53 4.58 -5.14
CA CYS A 193 9.13 3.35 -4.69
C CYS A 193 8.84 2.18 -5.64
N LEU A 194 9.70 1.19 -5.60
CA LEU A 194 9.51 -0.11 -6.26
C LEU A 194 9.39 -1.19 -5.19
N GLU A 195 8.28 -1.89 -5.16
CA GLU A 195 7.91 -2.83 -4.12
C GLU A 195 7.58 -4.22 -4.66
N GLU A 196 7.56 -5.22 -3.79
CA GLU A 196 6.97 -6.53 -4.07
C GLU A 196 5.48 -6.52 -3.73
N ASP A 197 4.61 -6.99 -4.63
CA ASP A 197 3.21 -7.24 -4.28
C ASP A 197 3.12 -8.41 -3.28
N SER A 198 2.12 -8.37 -2.42
CA SER A 198 1.86 -9.39 -1.40
C SER A 198 1.15 -10.61 -1.98
N ALA A 199 1.16 -11.73 -1.27
CA ALA A 199 0.38 -12.90 -1.59
C ALA A 199 -1.13 -12.57 -1.63
N ARG A 200 -1.86 -13.24 -2.51
CA ARG A 200 -3.30 -13.04 -2.63
C ARG A 200 -4.04 -13.93 -1.64
N LYS A 201 -4.84 -13.32 -0.78
CA LYS A 201 -5.71 -14.07 0.13
C LYS A 201 -6.80 -14.80 -0.67
N LEU A 202 -6.93 -16.09 -0.45
CA LEU A 202 -7.96 -16.94 -1.04
C LEU A 202 -9.16 -17.07 -0.12
N ASP A 203 -8.90 -17.38 1.18
CA ASP A 203 -9.94 -17.72 2.13
C ASP A 203 -9.49 -17.46 3.56
N THR A 204 -10.44 -17.46 4.47
CA THR A 204 -10.21 -17.44 5.92
C THR A 204 -11.18 -18.41 6.57
N GLN A 205 -10.64 -19.45 7.20
CA GLN A 205 -11.38 -20.54 7.83
C GLN A 205 -11.23 -20.49 9.35
N SER A 206 -12.34 -20.59 10.06
CA SER A 206 -12.33 -20.73 11.52
C SER A 206 -12.23 -22.19 11.90
N SER A 207 -11.39 -22.49 12.88
CA SER A 207 -11.24 -23.83 13.46
C SER A 207 -11.23 -23.75 14.98
N ASP A 208 -11.41 -24.90 15.66
CA ASP A 208 -11.30 -24.98 17.13
C ASP A 208 -9.94 -24.54 17.66
N ASN A 209 -8.90 -24.55 16.81
CA ASN A 209 -7.53 -24.16 17.14
C ASN A 209 -7.17 -22.74 16.68
N GLY A 210 -8.15 -21.91 16.30
CA GLY A 210 -7.96 -20.56 15.82
C GLY A 210 -8.31 -20.37 14.35
N GLU A 211 -7.91 -19.23 13.80
CA GLU A 211 -8.19 -18.85 12.43
C GLU A 211 -7.08 -19.33 11.47
N VAL A 212 -7.46 -19.85 10.33
CA VAL A 212 -6.54 -20.26 9.25
C VAL A 212 -6.76 -19.36 8.05
N VAL A 213 -5.75 -18.56 7.69
CA VAL A 213 -5.79 -17.70 6.51
C VAL A 213 -5.03 -18.38 5.37
N ILE A 214 -5.66 -18.50 4.21
CA ILE A 214 -5.10 -19.20 3.05
C ILE A 214 -4.70 -18.19 2.00
N TYR A 215 -3.43 -18.22 1.61
CA TYR A 215 -2.83 -17.38 0.58
C TYR A 215 -2.34 -18.19 -0.61
N THR A 216 -2.43 -17.62 -1.82
CA THR A 216 -1.68 -18.12 -2.98
C THR A 216 -0.48 -17.23 -3.26
N LEU A 217 0.65 -17.86 -3.61
CA LEU A 217 1.93 -17.17 -3.81
C LEU A 217 2.16 -16.69 -5.25
N ASP A 218 1.18 -16.84 -6.15
CA ASP A 218 1.31 -16.43 -7.54
C ASP A 218 1.60 -14.93 -7.69
N ARG A 219 0.96 -14.09 -6.89
CA ARG A 219 1.11 -12.63 -6.89
C ARG A 219 2.33 -12.16 -6.11
N LEU A 220 2.77 -12.90 -5.09
CA LEU A 220 3.91 -12.50 -4.26
C LEU A 220 5.15 -12.26 -5.12
N GLY A 221 5.76 -11.11 -4.96
CA GLY A 221 6.95 -10.70 -5.69
C GLY A 221 6.69 -10.07 -7.06
N VAL A 222 5.43 -9.91 -7.50
CA VAL A 222 5.10 -9.08 -8.67
C VAL A 222 5.49 -7.63 -8.36
N PRO A 223 6.23 -6.93 -9.25
CA PRO A 223 6.64 -5.57 -8.97
C PRO A 223 5.45 -4.61 -8.94
N LEU A 224 5.43 -3.74 -7.93
CA LEU A 224 4.55 -2.59 -7.80
C LEU A 224 5.39 -1.32 -7.88
N VAL A 225 4.97 -0.33 -8.64
CA VAL A 225 5.40 1.04 -8.42
C VAL A 225 4.42 1.69 -7.45
N GLU A 226 4.94 2.16 -6.31
CA GLU A 226 4.23 2.99 -5.34
C GLU A 226 4.58 4.44 -5.62
N ILE A 227 3.56 5.29 -5.76
CA ILE A 227 3.70 6.74 -5.96
C ILE A 227 2.90 7.41 -4.86
N ALA A 228 3.60 8.16 -3.99
CA ALA A 228 2.96 8.97 -2.97
C ALA A 228 3.09 10.46 -3.33
N THR A 229 1.95 11.14 -3.42
CA THR A 229 1.92 12.58 -3.67
C THR A 229 2.03 13.37 -2.37
N ALA A 230 2.44 14.62 -2.48
CA ALA A 230 2.26 15.61 -1.43
C ALA A 230 0.77 15.87 -1.19
N PRO A 231 0.37 16.41 -0.03
CA PRO A 231 -1.03 16.72 0.30
C PRO A 231 -1.49 18.06 -0.32
N ASP A 232 -1.15 18.28 -1.58
CA ASP A 232 -1.40 19.55 -2.29
C ASP A 232 -2.82 19.64 -2.86
N VAL A 233 -3.54 18.53 -2.87
CA VAL A 233 -4.90 18.45 -3.38
C VAL A 233 -5.87 19.10 -2.39
N GLN A 234 -6.62 20.10 -2.83
CA GLN A 234 -7.49 20.93 -1.98
C GLN A 234 -8.99 20.70 -2.20
N THR A 235 -9.37 19.91 -3.20
CA THR A 235 -10.77 19.58 -3.48
C THR A 235 -10.91 18.14 -3.96
N PRO A 236 -12.08 17.51 -3.79
CA PRO A 236 -12.35 16.19 -4.34
C PRO A 236 -12.19 16.12 -5.87
N GLU A 237 -12.55 17.21 -6.58
CA GLU A 237 -12.41 17.26 -8.04
C GLU A 237 -10.94 17.30 -8.47
N HIS A 238 -10.11 18.06 -7.75
CA HIS A 238 -8.66 18.07 -7.95
C HIS A 238 -8.04 16.67 -7.68
N ALA A 239 -8.53 15.95 -6.65
CA ALA A 239 -8.11 14.57 -6.39
C ALA A 239 -8.40 13.64 -7.58
N LYS A 240 -9.60 13.77 -8.16
CA LYS A 240 -9.99 13.01 -9.35
C LYS A 240 -9.11 13.34 -10.57
N GLN A 241 -8.82 14.61 -10.82
CA GLN A 241 -7.95 15.03 -11.92
C GLN A 241 -6.54 14.46 -11.74
N THR A 242 -5.99 14.53 -10.51
CA THR A 242 -4.68 13.99 -10.16
C THR A 242 -4.63 12.48 -10.40
N ALA A 243 -5.64 11.74 -9.94
CA ALA A 243 -5.74 10.30 -10.15
C ALA A 243 -5.82 9.92 -11.63
N LEU A 244 -6.57 10.68 -12.44
CA LEU A 244 -6.68 10.47 -13.88
C LEU A 244 -5.37 10.77 -14.61
N ALA A 245 -4.68 11.85 -14.25
CA ALA A 245 -3.38 12.22 -14.80
C ALA A 245 -2.33 11.12 -14.52
N LEU A 246 -2.23 10.68 -13.26
CA LEU A 246 -1.37 9.56 -12.86
C LEU A 246 -1.70 8.28 -13.62
N GLY A 247 -2.96 7.88 -13.63
CA GLY A 247 -3.39 6.66 -14.32
C GLY A 247 -3.13 6.71 -15.83
N THR A 248 -3.21 7.87 -16.46
CA THR A 248 -2.90 8.07 -17.88
C THR A 248 -1.39 7.96 -18.11
N MET A 249 -0.58 8.66 -17.35
CA MET A 249 0.88 8.62 -17.41
C MET A 249 1.42 7.19 -17.25
N LEU A 250 0.91 6.46 -16.26
CA LEU A 250 1.28 5.06 -16.04
C LEU A 250 0.95 4.18 -17.24
N ARG A 251 -0.24 4.32 -17.82
CA ARG A 251 -0.65 3.56 -19.02
C ARG A 251 0.16 3.91 -20.27
N ASP A 252 0.60 5.15 -20.40
CA ASP A 252 1.39 5.63 -21.54
C ASP A 252 2.79 5.00 -21.59
N THR A 253 3.32 4.56 -20.47
CA THR A 253 4.55 3.75 -20.44
C THR A 253 4.43 2.44 -21.20
N ARG A 254 3.21 1.88 -21.32
CA ARG A 254 2.91 0.53 -21.84
C ARG A 254 3.59 -0.60 -21.07
N MET A 255 4.14 -0.31 -19.91
CA MET A 255 4.91 -1.24 -19.07
C MET A 255 4.16 -1.64 -17.79
N VAL A 256 2.93 -1.16 -17.62
CA VAL A 256 2.08 -1.50 -16.48
C VAL A 256 1.02 -2.54 -16.85
N ARG A 257 0.58 -3.33 -15.87
CA ARG A 257 -0.53 -4.26 -16.03
C ARG A 257 -1.85 -3.50 -16.13
N ARG A 258 -2.80 -4.13 -16.81
CA ARG A 258 -4.15 -3.61 -16.98
C ARG A 258 -5.18 -4.60 -16.43
N GLY A 259 -6.35 -4.10 -16.09
CA GLY A 259 -7.46 -4.88 -15.55
C GLY A 259 -7.68 -4.63 -14.05
N LEU A 260 -8.76 -5.21 -13.55
CA LEU A 260 -9.15 -5.10 -12.15
C LEU A 260 -8.03 -5.63 -11.23
N GLY A 261 -7.77 -4.91 -10.13
CA GLY A 261 -6.76 -5.30 -9.16
C GLY A 261 -5.31 -5.03 -9.58
N SER A 262 -5.04 -4.54 -10.82
CA SER A 262 -3.69 -4.18 -11.25
C SER A 262 -3.22 -2.82 -10.73
N ILE A 263 -4.15 -1.96 -10.32
CA ILE A 263 -3.90 -0.67 -9.69
C ILE A 263 -4.77 -0.55 -8.43
N ARG A 264 -4.21 -0.01 -7.38
CA ARG A 264 -4.89 0.36 -6.13
C ARG A 264 -4.56 1.81 -5.82
N GLN A 265 -5.52 2.50 -5.23
CA GLN A 265 -5.38 3.90 -4.87
C GLN A 265 -5.96 4.11 -3.48
N ASP A 266 -5.17 4.68 -2.62
CA ASP A 266 -5.57 5.12 -1.28
C ASP A 266 -5.54 6.66 -1.25
N LEU A 267 -6.55 7.27 -0.62
CA LEU A 267 -6.64 8.71 -0.41
C LEU A 267 -6.35 9.01 1.05
N ASN A 268 -5.37 9.84 1.30
CA ASN A 268 -5.06 10.36 2.64
C ASN A 268 -5.68 11.75 2.77
N VAL A 269 -6.79 11.85 3.47
CA VAL A 269 -7.58 13.08 3.60
C VAL A 269 -7.45 13.64 5.00
N SER A 270 -7.30 14.95 5.12
CA SER A 270 -7.37 15.68 6.38
C SER A 270 -8.09 17.01 6.20
N ILE A 271 -8.56 17.58 7.31
CA ILE A 271 -9.08 18.94 7.40
C ILE A 271 -8.34 19.68 8.51
N ALA A 272 -8.44 21.01 8.54
CA ALA A 272 -7.65 21.85 9.45
C ALA A 272 -7.73 21.48 10.92
N CYS A 273 -8.85 20.90 11.37
CA CYS A 273 -9.09 20.53 12.78
C CYS A 273 -9.24 19.03 13.02
N GLY A 274 -8.97 18.19 12.00
CA GLY A 274 -9.15 16.74 12.07
C GLY A 274 -7.87 15.96 11.84
N ASP A 275 -7.85 14.72 12.32
CA ASP A 275 -6.78 13.78 12.01
C ASP A 275 -6.88 13.28 10.56
N ARG A 276 -5.76 12.77 10.06
CA ARG A 276 -5.72 12.16 8.74
C ARG A 276 -6.55 10.88 8.70
N VAL A 277 -7.42 10.78 7.71
CA VAL A 277 -8.22 9.59 7.39
C VAL A 277 -7.74 8.99 6.07
N GLU A 278 -7.53 7.69 6.06
CA GLU A 278 -7.23 6.94 4.84
C GLU A 278 -8.51 6.33 4.26
N ILE A 279 -8.79 6.61 3.00
CA ILE A 279 -9.92 6.08 2.23
C ILE A 279 -9.36 5.11 1.18
N LYS A 280 -9.81 3.86 1.25
CA LYS A 280 -9.41 2.77 0.34
C LYS A 280 -10.51 2.39 -0.63
#